data_4ae1f7ea2049636ac3788ec99bbd9f9e
#
_entry.id   4ae1f7ea2049636ac3788ec99bbd9f9e
#
_cell.length_a   1.000
_cell.length_b   1.000
_cell.length_c   1.000
_cell.angle_alpha   90.00
_cell.angle_beta   90.00
_cell.angle_gamma   90.00
#
_symmetry.space_group_name_H-M   'P 1'
#
loop_
_entity.id
_entity.type
_entity.pdbx_description
1 polymer ?
#
loop_
_entity_poly.entity_id
_entity_poly.type
_entity_poly.pdbx_seq_one_letter_code
_entity_poly.pdbx_strand_id
1 'polypeptide(L)'
;MGANGREYGYLDEENNLEGVLKEPTNGKTVVSTIDLNIQNILQKYIDEWQTTVGSHVTAAIAMNPKNGEILGMATSNKFDLNDPRKIEGYSDDQLYELGKKDAVSVYKREHPDTTLTQEQMIADTKREDVISYGRQVVWNQIWRNFCVSDTYEPGSPSKILTVASGLEEGVLKGNEYFDCEGLLNVGGWPIKCTAYVKGGHGSLSLQESIMQSCNVAMMRIGAMMGKDIFTKYQAIFGMGQKTGVDLPGEADGAGLIYSAENMGPTELATNAFGQNYNCTMIQMAAALCSVINGGSYYEPHVMRQIMNEQGSVVETKDPVLVRETVSSSTSEFLKEAMFQTVENGTGGAAKVAGYHVGGKTGTAEKQPRSAKNYLLSFAGFAPAEDPQLFVYVVVDVPNYPPGPQQAHSSFASGIFAKIMAEALPYMNVFPEAGAEEEQAGDTAADEGINEPSGSEGEETEPETETQETEKVYETDETIGDGYESGLPDGVPADPNAPSLSLEETSDGWKEKKESQSEEKEDLEGTAGETKASSEA
;
A
#
# COMPACT_ATOMS: atom_id res chain seq x y z
N MET A 1 7.31 -9.84 27.12
CA MET A 1 6.94 -8.59 27.83
C MET A 1 7.31 -8.74 29.31
N GLY A 2 7.62 -7.64 29.99
CA GLY A 2 7.83 -7.64 31.44
C GLY A 2 6.52 -7.75 32.21
N ALA A 3 6.63 -7.92 33.52
CA ALA A 3 5.48 -7.92 34.42
C ALA A 3 5.70 -6.88 35.54
N ASN A 4 4.65 -6.12 35.84
CA ASN A 4 4.69 -5.15 36.91
C ASN A 4 4.88 -5.83 38.28
N GLY A 5 5.68 -5.25 39.13
CA GLY A 5 5.75 -5.62 40.53
C GLY A 5 4.44 -5.28 41.24
N ARG A 6 4.13 -6.02 42.26
CA ARG A 6 2.95 -5.77 43.11
C ARG A 6 3.34 -5.99 44.57
N GLU A 7 2.82 -5.14 45.44
CA GLU A 7 2.90 -5.30 46.90
C GLU A 7 1.51 -5.67 47.41
N TYR A 8 1.43 -6.76 48.15
CA TYR A 8 0.18 -7.22 48.75
C TYR A 8 0.35 -7.18 50.26
N GLY A 9 -0.52 -6.46 50.95
CA GLY A 9 -0.66 -6.58 52.39
C GLY A 9 -1.73 -7.62 52.73
N TYR A 10 -1.43 -8.53 53.62
CA TYR A 10 -2.39 -9.45 54.24
C TYR A 10 -2.20 -9.51 55.76
N LEU A 11 -3.25 -9.86 56.46
CA LEU A 11 -3.16 -10.08 57.89
C LEU A 11 -2.84 -11.55 58.17
N ASP A 12 -1.83 -11.83 58.98
CA ASP A 12 -1.53 -13.17 59.43
C ASP A 12 -2.58 -13.68 60.45
N GLU A 13 -2.44 -14.89 60.96
CA GLU A 13 -3.36 -15.48 61.95
C GLU A 13 -3.39 -14.71 63.25
N GLU A 14 -2.38 -13.88 63.55
CA GLU A 14 -2.24 -13.03 64.73
C GLU A 14 -2.68 -11.57 64.49
N ASN A 15 -3.27 -11.27 63.30
CA ASN A 15 -3.65 -9.92 62.87
C ASN A 15 -2.49 -8.93 62.65
N ASN A 16 -1.27 -9.39 62.43
CA ASN A 16 -0.17 -8.54 62.01
C ASN A 16 -0.26 -8.33 60.48
N LEU A 17 0.06 -7.12 60.01
CA LEU A 17 0.13 -6.81 58.59
C LEU A 17 1.44 -7.36 58.01
N GLU A 18 1.35 -8.42 57.22
CA GLU A 18 2.47 -8.91 56.44
C GLU A 18 2.36 -8.43 54.98
N GLY A 19 3.50 -8.04 54.41
CA GLY A 19 3.61 -7.61 53.03
C GLY A 19 4.32 -8.67 52.17
N VAL A 20 3.72 -9.09 51.08
CA VAL A 20 4.39 -9.87 50.07
C VAL A 20 4.73 -8.93 48.89
N LEU A 21 6.02 -8.77 48.63
CA LEU A 21 6.52 -8.02 47.50
C LEU A 21 6.74 -9.00 46.33
N LYS A 22 5.96 -8.82 45.27
CA LYS A 22 6.27 -9.45 43.97
C LYS A 22 7.13 -8.46 43.21
N GLU A 23 8.40 -8.80 42.99
CA GLU A 23 9.30 -7.95 42.23
C GLU A 23 8.84 -7.80 40.77
N PRO A 24 9.07 -6.64 40.14
CA PRO A 24 8.84 -6.48 38.72
C PRO A 24 9.80 -7.38 37.93
N THR A 25 9.32 -7.90 36.83
CA THR A 25 10.17 -8.64 35.86
C THR A 25 10.37 -7.77 34.65
N ASN A 26 11.60 -7.46 34.30
CA ASN A 26 11.92 -6.69 33.11
C ASN A 26 11.53 -7.45 31.86
N GLY A 27 11.15 -6.70 30.82
CA GLY A 27 10.94 -7.26 29.50
C GLY A 27 12.26 -7.65 28.84
N LYS A 28 12.16 -8.47 27.81
CA LYS A 28 13.31 -8.81 26.96
C LYS A 28 13.63 -7.65 26.03
N THR A 29 14.89 -7.55 25.59
CA THR A 29 15.34 -6.58 24.58
C THR A 29 15.00 -7.11 23.19
N VAL A 30 14.35 -6.30 22.36
CA VAL A 30 14.11 -6.60 20.95
C VAL A 30 15.17 -5.89 20.11
N VAL A 31 15.87 -6.64 19.25
CA VAL A 31 16.76 -6.09 18.22
C VAL A 31 15.99 -6.05 16.92
N SER A 32 15.88 -4.85 16.35
CA SER A 32 15.17 -4.61 15.09
C SER A 32 16.07 -4.82 13.88
N THR A 33 15.46 -5.09 12.72
CA THR A 33 16.11 -5.02 11.40
C THR A 33 16.26 -3.59 10.92
N ILE A 34 15.49 -2.65 11.52
CA ILE A 34 15.54 -1.24 11.14
C ILE A 34 16.97 -0.71 11.36
N ASP A 35 17.57 -0.23 10.29
CA ASP A 35 18.83 0.50 10.30
C ASP A 35 18.55 1.98 10.53
N LEU A 36 19.09 2.54 11.62
CA LEU A 36 18.80 3.92 12.01
C LEU A 36 19.24 4.94 10.95
N ASN A 37 20.36 4.67 10.23
CA ASN A 37 20.84 5.57 9.19
C ASN A 37 19.93 5.51 7.96
N ILE A 38 19.54 4.31 7.51
CA ILE A 38 18.55 4.15 6.43
C ILE A 38 17.23 4.82 6.81
N GLN A 39 16.74 4.59 8.04
CA GLN A 39 15.52 5.24 8.55
C GLN A 39 15.62 6.77 8.50
N ASN A 40 16.76 7.32 8.92
CA ASN A 40 17.00 8.78 8.90
C ASN A 40 17.11 9.32 7.46
N ILE A 41 17.72 8.57 6.54
CA ILE A 41 17.80 8.95 5.12
C ILE A 41 16.39 9.02 4.52
N LEU A 42 15.56 8.00 4.74
CA LEU A 42 14.16 8.02 4.27
C LEU A 42 13.42 9.25 4.81
N GLN A 43 13.49 9.47 6.13
CA GLN A 43 12.78 10.57 6.78
C GLN A 43 13.28 11.94 6.30
N LYS A 44 14.59 12.10 6.10
CA LYS A 44 15.21 13.34 5.59
C LYS A 44 14.60 13.76 4.27
N TYR A 45 14.49 12.86 3.30
CA TYR A 45 14.01 13.21 1.95
C TYR A 45 12.49 13.31 1.87
N ILE A 46 11.75 12.62 2.75
CA ILE A 46 10.32 12.87 2.94
C ILE A 46 10.10 14.27 3.53
N ASP A 47 10.88 14.68 4.54
CA ASP A 47 10.76 16.00 5.17
C ASP A 47 11.16 17.13 4.21
N GLU A 48 12.20 16.93 3.44
CA GLU A 48 12.60 17.86 2.37
C GLU A 48 11.46 18.07 1.37
N TRP A 49 10.84 16.99 0.90
CA TRP A 49 9.67 17.05 0.03
C TRP A 49 8.50 17.81 0.68
N GLN A 50 8.18 17.50 1.93
CA GLN A 50 7.08 18.12 2.64
C GLN A 50 7.29 19.64 2.87
N THR A 51 8.54 20.08 3.01
CA THR A 51 8.86 21.51 3.19
C THR A 51 8.94 22.27 1.87
N THR A 52 9.20 21.62 0.75
CA THR A 52 9.34 22.27 -0.57
C THR A 52 8.03 22.30 -1.34
N VAL A 53 7.43 21.15 -1.59
CA VAL A 53 6.16 20.99 -2.31
C VAL A 53 5.06 20.54 -1.37
N GLY A 54 5.30 19.44 -0.66
CA GLY A 54 4.36 18.78 0.22
C GLY A 54 3.32 17.92 -0.50
N SER A 55 2.60 17.14 0.29
CA SER A 55 1.54 16.24 -0.16
C SER A 55 0.65 15.89 1.03
N HIS A 56 -0.51 15.27 0.77
CA HIS A 56 -1.36 14.74 1.83
C HIS A 56 -0.60 13.70 2.68
N VAL A 57 0.06 12.74 2.02
CA VAL A 57 1.01 11.81 2.66
C VAL A 57 2.17 11.55 1.70
N THR A 58 3.38 11.50 2.24
CA THR A 58 4.53 10.88 1.58
C THR A 58 5.06 9.78 2.45
N ALA A 59 5.33 8.61 1.86
CA ALA A 59 5.82 7.45 2.58
C ALA A 59 6.90 6.71 1.79
N ALA A 60 7.81 6.04 2.48
CA ALA A 60 8.83 5.20 1.88
C ALA A 60 9.09 3.95 2.73
N ILE A 61 9.31 2.81 2.04
CA ILE A 61 9.79 1.55 2.62
C ILE A 61 11.11 1.20 1.97
N ALA A 62 12.11 0.85 2.78
CA ALA A 62 13.38 0.27 2.35
C ALA A 62 13.47 -1.18 2.83
N MET A 63 13.72 -2.12 1.92
CA MET A 63 13.76 -3.56 2.20
C MET A 63 15.02 -4.20 1.62
N ASN A 64 15.50 -5.22 2.32
CA ASN A 64 16.44 -6.18 1.74
C ASN A 64 15.65 -7.22 0.93
N PRO A 65 15.74 -7.24 -0.41
CA PRO A 65 14.95 -8.15 -1.22
C PRO A 65 15.35 -9.62 -1.05
N LYS A 66 16.55 -9.90 -0.50
CA LYS A 66 17.11 -11.26 -0.38
C LYS A 66 16.57 -12.03 0.84
N ASN A 67 15.96 -11.33 1.82
CA ASN A 67 15.54 -11.98 3.06
C ASN A 67 14.25 -11.40 3.69
N GLY A 68 13.68 -10.33 3.12
CA GLY A 68 12.45 -9.70 3.63
C GLY A 68 12.65 -8.77 4.84
N GLU A 69 13.89 -8.51 5.28
CA GLU A 69 14.15 -7.52 6.32
C GLU A 69 13.73 -6.12 5.89
N ILE A 70 12.95 -5.45 6.72
CA ILE A 70 12.63 -4.03 6.56
C ILE A 70 13.75 -3.23 7.21
N LEU A 71 14.50 -2.50 6.39
CA LEU A 71 15.64 -1.69 6.83
C LEU A 71 15.23 -0.28 7.27
N GLY A 72 14.10 0.19 6.76
CA GLY A 72 13.51 1.48 7.12
C GLY A 72 12.09 1.59 6.62
N MET A 73 11.27 2.35 7.35
CA MET A 73 9.89 2.63 7.01
C MET A 73 9.53 4.01 7.58
N ALA A 74 9.22 4.96 6.70
CA ALA A 74 9.02 6.34 7.08
C ALA A 74 7.78 6.94 6.40
N THR A 75 7.15 7.90 7.07
CA THR A 75 5.98 8.63 6.58
C THR A 75 6.05 10.10 6.99
N SER A 76 5.38 10.95 6.22
CA SER A 76 5.23 12.36 6.57
C SER A 76 4.34 12.59 7.81
N ASN A 77 3.47 11.64 8.13
CA ASN A 77 2.66 11.68 9.35
C ASN A 77 3.52 11.24 10.53
N LYS A 78 3.92 12.21 11.37
CA LYS A 78 4.79 11.99 12.53
C LYS A 78 4.08 12.36 13.81
N PHE A 79 4.45 11.69 14.90
CA PHE A 79 4.06 12.06 16.25
C PHE A 79 5.24 11.89 17.21
N ASP A 80 5.22 12.62 18.31
CA ASP A 80 6.25 12.50 19.36
C ASP A 80 5.99 11.25 20.20
N LEU A 81 6.93 10.31 20.18
CA LEU A 81 6.84 9.07 20.98
C LEU A 81 6.83 9.35 22.48
N ASN A 82 7.35 10.49 22.95
CA ASN A 82 7.33 10.89 24.35
C ASN A 82 6.01 11.57 24.75
N ASP A 83 5.28 12.14 23.78
CA ASP A 83 3.93 12.70 23.95
C ASP A 83 3.01 12.27 22.79
N PRO A 84 2.66 10.99 22.70
CA PRO A 84 1.94 10.43 21.54
C PRO A 84 0.51 10.94 21.40
N ARG A 85 -0.01 11.63 22.43
CA ARG A 85 -1.37 12.20 22.41
C ARG A 85 -1.39 13.69 22.07
N LYS A 86 -0.25 14.32 21.85
CA LYS A 86 -0.18 15.71 21.45
C LYS A 86 -0.81 15.89 20.06
N ILE A 87 -1.77 16.81 19.99
CA ILE A 87 -2.43 17.20 18.74
C ILE A 87 -2.06 18.65 18.47
N GLU A 88 -1.48 18.92 17.32
CA GLU A 88 -1.12 20.28 16.87
C GLU A 88 -1.91 20.66 15.63
N GLY A 89 -2.21 21.95 15.48
CA GLY A 89 -2.85 22.47 14.26
C GLY A 89 -4.37 22.29 14.16
N TYR A 90 -5.03 21.74 15.18
CA TYR A 90 -6.49 21.57 15.20
C TYR A 90 -7.13 22.48 16.26
N SER A 91 -8.13 23.24 15.84
CA SER A 91 -9.02 23.94 16.78
C SER A 91 -10.09 23.01 17.33
N ASP A 92 -10.71 23.39 18.47
CA ASP A 92 -11.84 22.62 19.03
C ASP A 92 -13.03 22.55 18.07
N ASP A 93 -13.23 23.54 17.19
CA ASP A 93 -14.28 23.48 16.16
C ASP A 93 -13.95 22.44 15.08
N GLN A 94 -12.70 22.36 14.65
CA GLN A 94 -12.27 21.33 13.70
C GLN A 94 -12.37 19.92 14.30
N LEU A 95 -11.96 19.75 15.55
CA LEU A 95 -12.11 18.48 16.27
C LEU A 95 -13.58 18.11 16.44
N TYR A 96 -14.46 19.10 16.74
CA TYR A 96 -15.90 18.88 16.80
C TYR A 96 -16.46 18.36 15.48
N GLU A 97 -16.09 18.98 14.35
CA GLU A 97 -16.52 18.51 13.02
C GLU A 97 -16.07 17.07 12.74
N LEU A 98 -14.80 16.74 13.04
CA LEU A 98 -14.26 15.39 12.87
C LEU A 98 -14.95 14.34 13.75
N GLY A 99 -15.37 14.72 14.96
CA GLY A 99 -15.99 13.80 15.91
C GLY A 99 -17.47 13.49 15.67
N LYS A 100 -18.17 14.23 14.80
CA LYS A 100 -19.62 14.08 14.58
C LYS A 100 -20.02 12.66 14.15
N LYS A 101 -19.29 12.05 13.25
CA LYS A 101 -19.58 10.68 12.75
C LYS A 101 -19.52 9.65 13.88
N ASP A 102 -18.47 9.73 14.68
CA ASP A 102 -18.27 8.79 15.80
C ASP A 102 -19.30 9.05 16.91
N ALA A 103 -19.64 10.32 17.18
CA ALA A 103 -20.71 10.67 18.11
C ALA A 103 -22.05 10.02 17.72
N VAL A 104 -22.42 10.06 16.44
CA VAL A 104 -23.62 9.39 15.93
C VAL A 104 -23.55 7.88 16.10
N SER A 105 -22.39 7.29 15.82
CA SER A 105 -22.17 5.84 15.91
C SER A 105 -22.26 5.36 17.37
N VAL A 106 -21.64 6.10 18.30
CA VAL A 106 -21.72 5.82 19.73
C VAL A 106 -23.14 5.99 20.24
N TYR A 107 -23.83 7.11 19.87
CA TYR A 107 -25.21 7.37 20.27
C TYR A 107 -26.16 6.23 19.84
N LYS A 108 -26.05 5.74 18.59
CA LYS A 108 -26.84 4.61 18.10
C LYS A 108 -26.57 3.31 18.87
N ARG A 109 -25.31 3.07 19.23
CA ARG A 109 -24.93 1.89 20.01
C ARG A 109 -25.51 1.94 21.43
N GLU A 110 -25.53 3.12 22.05
CA GLU A 110 -26.07 3.32 23.40
C GLU A 110 -27.60 3.38 23.40
N HIS A 111 -28.21 3.83 22.30
CA HIS A 111 -29.65 3.98 22.11
C HIS A 111 -30.10 3.24 20.85
N PRO A 112 -30.13 1.88 20.83
CA PRO A 112 -30.42 1.10 19.62
C PRO A 112 -31.78 1.40 18.97
N ASP A 113 -32.77 1.78 19.80
CA ASP A 113 -34.14 2.05 19.34
C ASP A 113 -34.40 3.54 19.02
N THR A 114 -33.32 4.35 18.90
CA THR A 114 -33.46 5.78 18.64
C THR A 114 -34.09 6.05 17.28
N THR A 115 -35.02 7.01 17.22
CA THR A 115 -35.61 7.53 15.97
C THR A 115 -35.07 8.92 15.62
N LEU A 116 -34.09 9.42 16.37
CA LEU A 116 -33.50 10.74 16.15
C LEU A 116 -32.71 10.78 14.84
N THR A 117 -32.74 11.94 14.19
CA THR A 117 -31.84 12.21 13.05
C THR A 117 -30.39 12.35 13.53
N GLN A 118 -29.42 12.25 12.60
CA GLN A 118 -28.00 12.42 12.94
C GLN A 118 -27.74 13.79 13.61
N GLU A 119 -28.34 14.85 13.11
CA GLU A 119 -28.22 16.20 13.68
C GLU A 119 -28.76 16.27 15.11
N GLN A 120 -29.90 15.62 15.36
CA GLN A 120 -30.48 15.55 16.71
C GLN A 120 -29.60 14.73 17.67
N MET A 121 -29.03 13.60 17.22
CA MET A 121 -28.10 12.81 18.01
C MET A 121 -26.84 13.61 18.39
N ILE A 122 -26.27 14.36 17.42
CA ILE A 122 -25.13 15.24 17.67
C ILE A 122 -25.50 16.36 18.65
N ALA A 123 -26.68 16.96 18.49
CA ALA A 123 -27.15 18.03 19.38
C ALA A 123 -27.43 17.54 20.81
N ASP A 124 -27.82 16.28 20.99
CA ASP A 124 -28.05 15.66 22.29
C ASP A 124 -26.74 15.18 22.97
N THR A 125 -25.70 14.96 22.18
CA THR A 125 -24.35 14.62 22.67
C THR A 125 -23.65 15.88 23.16
N LYS A 126 -23.00 15.82 24.34
CA LYS A 126 -22.22 16.94 24.83
C LYS A 126 -21.12 17.33 23.87
N ARG A 127 -20.94 18.63 23.63
CA ARG A 127 -19.90 19.15 22.72
C ARG A 127 -18.50 18.62 23.07
N GLU A 128 -18.17 18.51 24.37
CA GLU A 128 -16.87 18.02 24.84
C GLU A 128 -16.65 16.55 24.45
N ASP A 129 -17.68 15.72 24.47
CA ASP A 129 -17.61 14.32 24.06
C ASP A 129 -17.41 14.22 22.56
N VAL A 130 -18.11 15.03 21.75
CA VAL A 130 -17.90 15.09 20.30
C VAL A 130 -16.47 15.53 19.96
N ILE A 131 -15.92 16.54 20.65
CA ILE A 131 -14.52 16.96 20.52
C ILE A 131 -13.56 15.82 20.91
N SER A 132 -13.89 15.05 21.96
CA SER A 132 -13.10 13.90 22.38
C SER A 132 -13.05 12.82 21.31
N TYR A 133 -14.16 12.53 20.65
CA TYR A 133 -14.19 11.64 19.48
C TYR A 133 -13.34 12.18 18.32
N GLY A 134 -13.40 13.48 18.06
CA GLY A 134 -12.55 14.13 17.07
C GLY A 134 -11.04 13.98 17.37
N ARG A 135 -10.66 14.10 18.64
CA ARG A 135 -9.28 13.80 19.07
C ARG A 135 -8.90 12.35 18.78
N GLN A 136 -9.80 11.40 19.03
CA GLN A 136 -9.56 9.99 18.71
C GLN A 136 -9.37 9.77 17.22
N VAL A 137 -10.16 10.41 16.37
CA VAL A 137 -9.99 10.37 14.91
C VAL A 137 -8.58 10.85 14.52
N VAL A 138 -8.15 12.00 15.05
CA VAL A 138 -6.81 12.56 14.77
C VAL A 138 -5.71 11.63 15.29
N TRP A 139 -5.82 11.11 16.52
CA TRP A 139 -4.83 10.15 17.03
C TRP A 139 -4.72 8.90 16.15
N ASN A 140 -5.85 8.33 15.75
CA ASN A 140 -5.85 7.17 14.85
C ASN A 140 -5.18 7.48 13.50
N GLN A 141 -5.31 8.72 13.00
CA GLN A 141 -4.64 9.14 11.78
C GLN A 141 -3.13 9.29 11.95
N ILE A 142 -2.67 9.98 13.02
CA ILE A 142 -1.23 10.21 13.25
C ILE A 142 -0.47 8.96 13.69
N TRP A 143 -1.13 8.03 14.40
CA TRP A 143 -0.52 6.76 14.81
C TRP A 143 -0.54 5.71 13.70
N ARG A 144 -1.32 5.93 12.65
CA ARG A 144 -1.46 5.00 11.56
C ARG A 144 -0.19 4.95 10.72
N ASN A 145 0.36 3.76 10.54
CA ASN A 145 1.47 3.54 9.64
C ASN A 145 0.94 3.36 8.21
N PHE A 146 1.04 4.39 7.39
CA PHE A 146 0.57 4.36 6.00
C PHE A 146 1.11 3.15 5.22
N CYS A 147 2.36 2.75 5.48
CA CYS A 147 3.00 1.67 4.72
C CYS A 147 2.34 0.30 4.90
N VAL A 148 1.67 0.05 6.04
CA VAL A 148 1.05 -1.25 6.36
C VAL A 148 -0.45 -1.18 6.55
N SER A 149 -1.00 0.01 6.88
CA SER A 149 -2.40 0.16 7.27
C SER A 149 -3.27 0.82 6.21
N ASP A 150 -2.70 1.58 5.27
CA ASP A 150 -3.43 2.29 4.23
C ASP A 150 -3.40 1.53 2.93
N THR A 151 -4.56 1.51 2.26
CA THR A 151 -4.72 0.81 0.99
C THR A 151 -5.00 1.81 -0.13
N TYR A 152 -4.48 1.54 -1.29
CA TYR A 152 -4.61 2.39 -2.46
C TYR A 152 -4.49 1.57 -3.74
N GLU A 153 -4.93 2.13 -4.87
CA GLU A 153 -4.71 1.53 -6.19
C GLU A 153 -3.22 1.65 -6.56
N PRO A 154 -2.49 0.53 -6.73
CA PRO A 154 -1.03 0.57 -6.92
C PRO A 154 -0.59 1.22 -8.24
N GLY A 155 -1.46 1.27 -9.22
CA GLY A 155 -1.12 1.79 -10.55
C GLY A 155 -0.04 0.98 -11.25
N SER A 156 0.79 1.65 -12.02
CA SER A 156 1.73 1.02 -12.96
C SER A 156 2.82 0.10 -12.36
N PRO A 157 3.24 0.17 -11.09
CA PRO A 157 4.11 -0.86 -10.50
C PRO A 157 3.54 -2.28 -10.62
N SER A 158 2.22 -2.47 -10.55
CA SER A 158 1.58 -3.78 -10.73
C SER A 158 1.70 -4.36 -12.14
N LYS A 159 2.06 -3.57 -13.16
CA LYS A 159 2.33 -4.08 -14.51
C LYS A 159 3.47 -5.10 -14.55
N ILE A 160 4.42 -4.95 -13.63
CA ILE A 160 5.50 -5.92 -13.45
C ILE A 160 4.91 -7.28 -13.06
N LEU A 161 3.94 -7.29 -12.13
CA LEU A 161 3.26 -8.52 -11.70
C LEU A 161 2.41 -9.12 -12.83
N THR A 162 1.75 -8.28 -13.63
CA THR A 162 0.96 -8.71 -14.79
C THR A 162 1.83 -9.39 -15.84
N VAL A 163 2.97 -8.81 -16.18
CA VAL A 163 3.91 -9.41 -17.15
C VAL A 163 4.53 -10.68 -16.58
N ALA A 164 4.95 -10.66 -15.29
CA ALA A 164 5.45 -11.83 -14.59
C ALA A 164 4.48 -13.01 -14.69
N SER A 165 3.19 -12.77 -14.41
CA SER A 165 2.14 -13.80 -14.50
C SER A 165 2.02 -14.40 -15.90
N GLY A 166 2.09 -13.55 -16.92
CA GLY A 166 2.00 -13.99 -18.32
C GLY A 166 3.20 -14.82 -18.78
N LEU A 167 4.40 -14.48 -18.31
CA LEU A 167 5.63 -15.23 -18.59
C LEU A 167 5.62 -16.59 -17.87
N GLU A 168 5.26 -16.64 -16.58
CA GLU A 168 5.21 -17.88 -15.80
C GLU A 168 4.18 -18.89 -16.31
N GLU A 169 3.02 -18.43 -16.79
CA GLU A 169 2.01 -19.32 -17.40
C GLU A 169 2.31 -19.65 -18.86
N GLY A 170 3.41 -19.15 -19.43
CA GLY A 170 3.79 -19.38 -20.82
C GLY A 170 2.85 -18.72 -21.83
N VAL A 171 1.98 -17.82 -21.38
CA VAL A 171 1.12 -16.98 -22.24
C VAL A 171 1.97 -15.96 -23.00
N LEU A 172 3.04 -15.50 -22.36
CA LEU A 172 4.08 -14.67 -22.94
C LEU A 172 5.39 -15.45 -23.06
N LYS A 173 6.18 -15.11 -24.09
CA LYS A 173 7.49 -15.71 -24.37
C LYS A 173 8.65 -14.70 -24.28
N GLY A 174 8.33 -13.42 -24.05
CA GLY A 174 9.30 -12.34 -23.97
C GLY A 174 9.60 -11.60 -25.27
N ASN A 175 9.04 -12.04 -26.41
CA ASN A 175 9.30 -11.48 -27.74
C ASN A 175 8.04 -10.97 -28.45
N GLU A 176 6.94 -10.80 -27.72
CA GLU A 176 5.68 -10.28 -28.24
C GLU A 176 5.79 -8.78 -28.56
N TYR A 177 4.94 -8.35 -29.51
CA TYR A 177 4.70 -6.96 -29.83
C TYR A 177 3.23 -6.59 -29.62
N PHE A 178 3.01 -5.38 -29.14
CA PHE A 178 1.68 -4.85 -28.82
C PHE A 178 1.48 -3.49 -29.49
N ASP A 179 0.46 -3.41 -30.33
CA ASP A 179 0.08 -2.14 -30.97
C ASP A 179 -0.81 -1.32 -30.03
N CYS A 180 -0.41 -0.07 -29.79
CA CYS A 180 -1.11 0.88 -28.93
C CYS A 180 -1.53 2.11 -29.73
N GLU A 181 -2.83 2.21 -30.02
CA GLU A 181 -3.47 3.36 -30.66
C GLU A 181 -3.98 4.41 -29.66
N GLY A 182 -3.52 4.32 -28.40
CA GLY A 182 -3.86 5.26 -27.33
C GLY A 182 -5.09 4.87 -26.51
N LEU A 183 -5.96 4.01 -26.99
CA LEU A 183 -7.12 3.48 -26.26
C LEU A 183 -7.44 2.04 -26.68
N LEU A 184 -8.17 1.34 -25.80
CA LEU A 184 -8.75 0.03 -26.09
C LEU A 184 -10.19 0.00 -25.58
N ASN A 185 -11.12 -0.44 -26.44
CA ASN A 185 -12.51 -0.65 -26.03
C ASN A 185 -12.66 -2.03 -25.38
N VAL A 186 -13.07 -2.06 -24.11
CA VAL A 186 -13.28 -3.29 -23.35
C VAL A 186 -14.66 -3.24 -22.70
N GLY A 187 -15.49 -4.24 -22.94
CA GLY A 187 -16.85 -4.31 -22.40
C GLY A 187 -17.75 -3.12 -22.77
N GLY A 188 -17.48 -2.46 -23.89
CA GLY A 188 -18.20 -1.26 -24.33
C GLY A 188 -17.63 0.07 -23.80
N TRP A 189 -16.57 0.03 -22.99
CA TRP A 189 -15.93 1.22 -22.41
C TRP A 189 -14.59 1.51 -23.06
N PRO A 190 -14.33 2.77 -23.52
CA PRO A 190 -13.05 3.20 -24.07
C PRO A 190 -12.06 3.48 -22.92
N ILE A 191 -11.10 2.59 -22.70
CA ILE A 191 -10.07 2.74 -21.66
C ILE A 191 -8.81 3.36 -22.28
N LYS A 192 -8.39 4.51 -21.78
CA LYS A 192 -7.29 5.30 -22.34
C LYS A 192 -5.92 4.82 -21.85
N CYS A 193 -4.95 4.88 -22.75
CA CYS A 193 -3.53 4.81 -22.40
C CYS A 193 -2.99 6.19 -22.02
N THR A 194 -1.86 6.22 -21.32
CA THR A 194 -1.13 7.46 -21.01
C THR A 194 -0.75 8.26 -22.27
N ALA A 195 -0.48 7.58 -23.38
CA ALA A 195 -0.16 8.19 -24.67
C ALA A 195 -1.40 8.54 -25.53
N TYR A 196 -2.62 8.51 -24.98
CA TYR A 196 -3.85 8.77 -25.75
C TYR A 196 -3.81 10.08 -26.53
N VAL A 197 -3.39 11.17 -25.88
CA VAL A 197 -3.32 12.51 -26.50
C VAL A 197 -2.31 12.58 -27.67
N LYS A 198 -1.31 11.68 -27.65
CA LYS A 198 -0.28 11.58 -28.69
C LYS A 198 -0.63 10.59 -29.82
N GLY A 199 -1.85 10.01 -29.79
CA GLY A 199 -2.29 9.00 -30.76
C GLY A 199 -1.83 7.58 -30.46
N GLY A 200 -1.29 7.33 -29.26
CA GLY A 200 -0.79 6.04 -28.82
C GLY A 200 0.74 5.94 -28.78
N HIS A 201 1.24 4.75 -28.46
CA HIS A 201 2.67 4.44 -28.47
C HIS A 201 3.16 3.80 -29.78
N GLY A 202 2.24 3.42 -30.68
CA GLY A 202 2.57 2.56 -31.83
C GLY A 202 2.82 1.12 -31.43
N SER A 203 3.65 0.42 -32.19
CA SER A 203 4.03 -0.97 -31.93
C SER A 203 5.18 -1.03 -30.95
N LEU A 204 4.99 -1.73 -29.82
CA LEU A 204 5.96 -1.88 -28.75
C LEU A 204 6.26 -3.35 -28.50
N SER A 205 7.52 -3.73 -28.34
CA SER A 205 7.90 -5.02 -27.76
C SER A 205 7.39 -5.14 -26.31
N LEU A 206 7.39 -6.35 -25.75
CA LEU A 206 7.00 -6.59 -24.38
C LEU A 206 7.84 -5.73 -23.40
N GLN A 207 9.15 -5.66 -23.60
CA GLN A 207 10.05 -4.83 -22.80
C GLN A 207 9.72 -3.34 -22.93
N GLU A 208 9.57 -2.81 -24.15
CA GLU A 208 9.18 -1.41 -24.38
C GLU A 208 7.81 -1.09 -23.79
N SER A 209 6.88 -2.06 -23.77
CA SER A 209 5.56 -1.90 -23.13
C SER A 209 5.68 -1.64 -21.61
N ILE A 210 6.68 -2.21 -20.93
CA ILE A 210 7.02 -1.94 -19.55
C ILE A 210 7.68 -0.56 -19.43
N MET A 211 8.70 -0.28 -20.25
CA MET A 211 9.48 0.96 -20.27
C MET A 211 8.59 2.19 -20.47
N GLN A 212 7.67 2.13 -21.45
CA GLN A 212 6.72 3.20 -21.77
C GLN A 212 5.45 3.17 -20.92
N SER A 213 5.36 2.19 -20.02
CA SER A 213 4.19 2.03 -19.14
C SER A 213 2.85 1.96 -19.88
N CYS A 214 2.78 1.17 -20.96
CA CYS A 214 1.64 1.09 -21.86
C CYS A 214 0.44 0.36 -21.22
N ASN A 215 -0.71 1.06 -21.02
CA ASN A 215 -1.93 0.44 -20.50
C ASN A 215 -2.55 -0.52 -21.51
N VAL A 216 -2.51 -0.19 -22.82
CA VAL A 216 -3.11 -1.03 -23.87
C VAL A 216 -2.42 -2.38 -23.93
N ALA A 217 -1.09 -2.42 -23.88
CA ALA A 217 -0.34 -3.68 -23.82
C ALA A 217 -0.76 -4.53 -22.60
N MET A 218 -0.86 -3.92 -21.42
CA MET A 218 -1.25 -4.64 -20.18
C MET A 218 -2.69 -5.17 -20.27
N MET A 219 -3.63 -4.39 -20.81
CA MET A 219 -5.01 -4.86 -21.04
C MET A 219 -5.06 -6.07 -21.97
N ARG A 220 -4.26 -6.05 -23.05
CA ARG A 220 -4.15 -7.19 -23.98
C ARG A 220 -3.53 -8.41 -23.30
N ILE A 221 -2.47 -8.23 -22.50
CA ILE A 221 -1.85 -9.31 -21.72
C ILE A 221 -2.84 -9.89 -20.72
N GLY A 222 -3.57 -9.04 -19.98
CA GLY A 222 -4.63 -9.48 -19.08
C GLY A 222 -5.70 -10.30 -19.79
N ALA A 223 -6.15 -9.85 -20.96
CA ALA A 223 -7.12 -10.57 -21.78
C ALA A 223 -6.58 -11.92 -22.31
N MET A 224 -5.29 -12.01 -22.68
CA MET A 224 -4.63 -13.26 -23.08
C MET A 224 -4.57 -14.27 -21.95
N MET A 225 -4.26 -13.83 -20.72
CA MET A 225 -4.24 -14.69 -19.52
C MET A 225 -5.65 -15.14 -19.08
N GLY A 226 -6.63 -14.25 -19.21
CA GLY A 226 -7.96 -14.44 -18.66
C GLY A 226 -7.98 -14.29 -17.12
N LYS A 227 -9.19 -14.19 -16.59
CA LYS A 227 -9.42 -13.87 -15.17
C LYS A 227 -8.90 -14.93 -14.17
N ASP A 228 -8.97 -16.20 -14.54
CA ASP A 228 -8.59 -17.30 -13.64
C ASP A 228 -7.07 -17.31 -13.39
N ILE A 229 -6.27 -17.14 -14.45
CA ILE A 229 -4.81 -17.01 -14.34
C ILE A 229 -4.47 -15.71 -13.60
N PHE A 230 -5.11 -14.60 -13.97
CA PHE A 230 -4.83 -13.29 -13.38
C PHE A 230 -5.05 -13.29 -11.86
N THR A 231 -6.22 -13.77 -11.39
CA THR A 231 -6.53 -13.82 -9.95
C THR A 231 -5.66 -14.83 -9.20
N LYS A 232 -5.30 -15.97 -9.82
CA LYS A 232 -4.32 -16.92 -9.27
C LYS A 232 -3.00 -16.22 -8.95
N TYR A 233 -2.48 -15.41 -9.87
CA TYR A 233 -1.20 -14.72 -9.64
C TYR A 233 -1.33 -13.52 -8.71
N GLN A 234 -2.47 -12.82 -8.68
CA GLN A 234 -2.70 -11.84 -7.60
C GLN A 234 -2.52 -12.48 -6.23
N ALA A 235 -3.07 -13.68 -6.01
CA ALA A 235 -2.90 -14.42 -4.77
C ALA A 235 -1.45 -14.92 -4.55
N ILE A 236 -0.76 -15.37 -5.61
CA ILE A 236 0.66 -15.78 -5.55
C ILE A 236 1.54 -14.61 -5.12
N PHE A 237 1.28 -13.40 -5.63
CA PHE A 237 1.98 -12.18 -5.22
C PHE A 237 1.49 -11.59 -3.90
N GLY A 238 0.54 -12.24 -3.19
CA GLY A 238 0.07 -11.83 -1.87
C GLY A 238 -0.94 -10.69 -1.88
N MET A 239 -1.49 -10.32 -3.04
CA MET A 239 -2.58 -9.34 -3.11
C MET A 239 -3.83 -9.92 -2.44
N GLY A 240 -4.55 -9.08 -1.70
CA GLY A 240 -5.73 -9.50 -0.95
C GLY A 240 -5.44 -10.33 0.31
N GLN A 241 -4.18 -10.46 0.72
CA GLN A 241 -3.76 -11.23 1.90
C GLN A 241 -2.85 -10.37 2.77
N LYS A 242 -2.85 -10.62 4.08
CA LYS A 242 -1.83 -10.04 4.97
C LYS A 242 -0.46 -10.62 4.62
N THR A 243 0.57 -9.78 4.66
CA THR A 243 1.95 -10.21 4.42
C THR A 243 2.53 -11.00 5.59
N GLY A 244 1.93 -10.86 6.79
CA GLY A 244 2.43 -11.45 8.02
C GLY A 244 3.50 -10.61 8.70
N VAL A 245 3.68 -9.33 8.28
CA VAL A 245 4.64 -8.44 8.92
C VAL A 245 4.39 -8.35 10.42
N ASP A 246 5.45 -8.41 11.21
CA ASP A 246 5.43 -8.38 12.68
C ASP A 246 5.18 -6.98 13.25
N LEU A 247 4.30 -6.21 12.58
CA LEU A 247 3.83 -4.89 12.98
C LEU A 247 2.32 -4.91 13.23
N PRO A 248 1.82 -4.13 14.19
CA PRO A 248 0.38 -3.99 14.40
C PRO A 248 -0.27 -3.15 13.30
N GLY A 249 -1.55 -3.37 13.05
CA GLY A 249 -2.36 -2.52 12.18
C GLY A 249 -2.24 -2.84 10.68
N GLU A 250 -1.71 -4.00 10.32
CA GLU A 250 -1.70 -4.43 8.92
C GLU A 250 -3.14 -4.57 8.40
N ALA A 251 -3.43 -3.88 7.28
CA ALA A 251 -4.75 -3.90 6.68
C ALA A 251 -5.12 -5.30 6.16
N ASP A 252 -6.38 -5.67 6.35
CA ASP A 252 -6.94 -6.84 5.69
C ASP A 252 -7.31 -6.49 4.24
N GLY A 253 -6.65 -7.13 3.29
CA GLY A 253 -6.84 -6.88 1.86
C GLY A 253 -7.90 -7.77 1.19
N ALA A 254 -8.52 -8.72 1.91
CA ALA A 254 -9.36 -9.76 1.31
C ALA A 254 -10.55 -9.20 0.51
N GLY A 255 -11.19 -8.12 0.98
CA GLY A 255 -12.30 -7.46 0.29
C GLY A 255 -11.88 -6.42 -0.76
N LEU A 256 -10.58 -6.25 -1.03
CA LEU A 256 -10.05 -5.18 -1.87
C LEU A 256 -9.61 -5.66 -3.26
N ILE A 257 -9.79 -6.92 -3.56
CA ILE A 257 -9.51 -7.55 -4.86
C ILE A 257 -10.75 -8.29 -5.38
N TYR A 258 -10.82 -8.48 -6.69
CA TYR A 258 -11.88 -9.28 -7.29
C TYR A 258 -11.56 -10.78 -7.23
N SER A 259 -12.57 -11.60 -6.93
CA SER A 259 -12.48 -13.03 -7.19
C SER A 259 -12.64 -13.31 -8.70
N ALA A 260 -12.19 -14.47 -9.16
CA ALA A 260 -12.38 -14.89 -10.56
C ALA A 260 -13.86 -14.91 -10.98
N GLU A 261 -14.77 -15.17 -10.05
CA GLU A 261 -16.21 -15.18 -10.31
C GLU A 261 -16.76 -13.78 -10.58
N ASN A 262 -16.28 -12.78 -9.81
CA ASN A 262 -16.76 -11.40 -9.86
C ASN A 262 -15.98 -10.51 -10.83
N MET A 263 -14.88 -11.01 -11.39
CA MET A 263 -14.04 -10.26 -12.34
C MET A 263 -14.63 -10.32 -13.76
N GLY A 264 -15.18 -9.20 -14.22
CA GLY A 264 -15.60 -9.01 -15.60
C GLY A 264 -14.44 -8.58 -16.52
N PRO A 265 -14.70 -8.43 -17.83
CA PRO A 265 -13.65 -8.00 -18.77
C PRO A 265 -13.07 -6.62 -18.48
N THR A 266 -13.87 -5.68 -17.97
CA THR A 266 -13.45 -4.32 -17.66
C THR A 266 -12.59 -4.30 -16.38
N GLU A 267 -12.99 -5.06 -15.37
CA GLU A 267 -12.23 -5.24 -14.13
C GLU A 267 -10.87 -5.87 -14.41
N LEU A 268 -10.83 -6.96 -15.20
CA LEU A 268 -9.59 -7.59 -15.63
C LEU A 268 -8.66 -6.62 -16.37
N ALA A 269 -9.22 -5.84 -17.31
CA ALA A 269 -8.46 -4.86 -18.08
C ALA A 269 -7.85 -3.77 -17.19
N THR A 270 -8.62 -3.23 -16.23
CA THR A 270 -8.14 -2.18 -15.31
C THR A 270 -7.18 -2.72 -14.27
N ASN A 271 -7.44 -3.91 -13.74
CA ASN A 271 -6.55 -4.58 -12.80
C ASN A 271 -5.18 -4.89 -13.43
N ALA A 272 -5.14 -5.22 -14.73
CA ALA A 272 -3.90 -5.53 -15.44
C ALA A 272 -2.89 -4.37 -15.47
N PHE A 273 -3.34 -3.12 -15.31
CA PHE A 273 -2.45 -1.97 -15.19
C PHE A 273 -2.49 -1.29 -13.80
N GLY A 274 -3.12 -1.94 -12.79
CA GLY A 274 -3.04 -1.55 -11.39
C GLY A 274 -4.11 -0.60 -10.90
N GLN A 275 -5.25 -0.56 -11.55
CA GLN A 275 -6.41 0.19 -11.11
C GLN A 275 -7.59 -0.74 -10.78
N ASN A 276 -8.57 -0.22 -10.06
CA ASN A 276 -9.80 -0.91 -9.68
C ASN A 276 -9.56 -2.11 -8.73
N TYR A 277 -8.46 -2.11 -7.98
CA TYR A 277 -8.22 -2.92 -6.81
C TYR A 277 -7.24 -2.20 -5.88
N ASN A 278 -7.24 -2.51 -4.59
CA ASN A 278 -6.37 -1.86 -3.62
C ASN A 278 -5.39 -2.85 -2.98
N CYS A 279 -4.21 -2.33 -2.63
CA CYS A 279 -3.22 -3.03 -1.82
C CYS A 279 -2.48 -2.04 -0.90
N THR A 280 -1.74 -2.55 0.09
CA THR A 280 -0.84 -1.75 0.92
C THR A 280 0.54 -1.60 0.28
N MET A 281 1.33 -0.62 0.76
CA MET A 281 2.72 -0.48 0.33
C MET A 281 3.55 -1.73 0.62
N ILE A 282 3.35 -2.35 1.80
CA ILE A 282 4.12 -3.55 2.17
C ILE A 282 3.77 -4.76 1.29
N GLN A 283 2.50 -4.93 0.89
CA GLN A 283 2.11 -5.99 -0.06
C GLN A 283 2.81 -5.81 -1.41
N MET A 284 2.79 -4.58 -1.95
CA MET A 284 3.45 -4.28 -3.23
C MET A 284 4.97 -4.42 -3.12
N ALA A 285 5.58 -3.96 -2.02
CA ALA A 285 7.01 -4.07 -1.79
C ALA A 285 7.46 -5.53 -1.71
N ALA A 286 6.77 -6.38 -0.93
CA ALA A 286 7.07 -7.80 -0.81
C ALA A 286 6.93 -8.55 -2.16
N ALA A 287 5.85 -8.24 -2.91
CA ALA A 287 5.63 -8.81 -4.24
C ALA A 287 6.74 -8.45 -5.22
N LEU A 288 7.13 -7.16 -5.30
CA LEU A 288 8.19 -6.72 -6.20
C LEU A 288 9.57 -7.23 -5.75
N CYS A 289 9.87 -7.30 -4.45
CA CYS A 289 11.07 -7.93 -3.93
C CYS A 289 11.17 -9.38 -4.40
N SER A 290 10.07 -10.14 -4.38
CA SER A 290 10.07 -11.53 -4.86
C SER A 290 10.35 -11.65 -6.36
N VAL A 291 9.91 -10.67 -7.16
CA VAL A 291 10.20 -10.64 -8.60
C VAL A 291 11.68 -10.40 -8.87
N ILE A 292 12.32 -9.49 -8.13
CA ILE A 292 13.70 -9.08 -8.43
C ILE A 292 14.79 -9.94 -7.77
N ASN A 293 14.41 -10.84 -6.86
CA ASN A 293 15.35 -11.71 -6.13
C ASN A 293 15.42 -13.15 -6.66
N GLY A 294 14.84 -13.42 -7.83
CA GLY A 294 14.80 -14.76 -8.43
C GLY A 294 13.54 -15.56 -8.13
N GLY A 295 12.52 -14.96 -7.50
CA GLY A 295 11.21 -15.58 -7.26
C GLY A 295 10.85 -15.83 -5.80
N SER A 296 11.74 -15.63 -4.86
CA SER A 296 11.55 -15.99 -3.45
C SER A 296 10.72 -14.92 -2.71
N TYR A 297 9.47 -15.24 -2.34
CA TYR A 297 8.62 -14.37 -1.54
C TYR A 297 8.88 -14.60 -0.06
N TYR A 298 9.57 -13.66 0.57
CA TYR A 298 9.82 -13.67 2.00
C TYR A 298 8.75 -12.90 2.78
N GLU A 299 8.45 -13.40 4.00
CA GLU A 299 7.64 -12.66 4.97
C GLU A 299 8.39 -11.39 5.41
N PRO A 300 7.81 -10.18 5.19
CA PRO A 300 8.44 -8.96 5.65
C PRO A 300 8.52 -8.93 7.19
N HIS A 301 9.63 -8.43 7.76
CA HIS A 301 9.75 -8.37 9.22
C HIS A 301 10.67 -7.24 9.68
N VAL A 302 10.42 -6.79 10.91
CA VAL A 302 11.23 -5.77 11.61
C VAL A 302 11.94 -6.32 12.84
N MET A 303 11.59 -7.52 13.32
CA MET A 303 12.26 -8.16 14.44
C MET A 303 13.39 -9.05 13.93
N ARG A 304 14.61 -8.84 14.44
CA ARG A 304 15.78 -9.70 14.14
C ARG A 304 16.05 -10.69 15.26
N GLN A 305 16.10 -10.20 16.52
CA GLN A 305 16.45 -11.01 17.66
C GLN A 305 15.72 -10.55 18.93
N ILE A 306 15.56 -11.47 19.87
CA ILE A 306 15.14 -11.18 21.24
C ILE A 306 16.29 -11.59 22.19
N MET A 307 16.70 -10.68 23.08
CA MET A 307 17.73 -10.93 24.09
C MET A 307 17.14 -10.85 25.49
N ASN A 308 17.71 -11.63 26.40
CA ASN A 308 17.41 -11.53 27.84
C ASN A 308 18.14 -10.36 28.50
N GLU A 309 17.92 -10.17 29.80
CA GLU A 309 18.57 -9.12 30.60
C GLU A 309 20.11 -9.22 30.64
N GLN A 310 20.66 -10.40 30.46
CA GLN A 310 22.09 -10.67 30.42
C GLN A 310 22.71 -10.45 29.03
N GLY A 311 21.91 -10.02 28.04
CA GLY A 311 22.36 -9.80 26.68
C GLY A 311 22.51 -11.07 25.85
N SER A 312 22.07 -12.23 26.37
CA SER A 312 22.10 -13.47 25.60
C SER A 312 20.91 -13.54 24.64
N VAL A 313 21.13 -13.98 23.40
CA VAL A 313 20.08 -14.19 22.42
C VAL A 313 19.20 -15.35 22.86
N VAL A 314 17.91 -15.10 22.98
CA VAL A 314 16.87 -16.07 23.39
C VAL A 314 16.13 -16.59 22.17
N GLU A 315 16.01 -15.74 21.15
CA GLU A 315 15.29 -16.02 19.92
C GLU A 315 15.91 -15.22 18.77
N THR A 316 16.05 -15.85 17.61
CA THR A 316 16.44 -15.21 16.34
C THR A 316 15.32 -15.47 15.34
N LYS A 317 14.86 -14.45 14.63
CA LYS A 317 13.94 -14.63 13.52
C LYS A 317 14.76 -14.87 12.25
N ASP A 318 14.74 -16.12 11.77
CA ASP A 318 15.29 -16.43 10.47
C ASP A 318 14.33 -15.96 9.36
N PRO A 319 14.83 -15.59 8.18
CA PRO A 319 14.00 -15.25 7.04
C PRO A 319 13.02 -16.37 6.69
N VAL A 320 11.74 -16.05 6.59
CA VAL A 320 10.69 -17.02 6.27
C VAL A 320 10.37 -16.96 4.78
N LEU A 321 10.81 -17.95 4.01
CA LEU A 321 10.40 -18.13 2.63
C LEU A 321 8.97 -18.69 2.62
N VAL A 322 8.01 -17.88 2.16
CA VAL A 322 6.59 -18.24 2.14
C VAL A 322 6.25 -19.07 0.90
N ARG A 323 6.80 -18.68 -0.25
CA ARG A 323 6.52 -19.31 -1.56
C ARG A 323 7.49 -18.83 -2.64
N GLU A 324 7.54 -19.55 -3.74
CA GLU A 324 8.13 -19.09 -4.99
C GLU A 324 7.05 -18.41 -5.85
N THR A 325 7.37 -17.26 -6.45
CA THR A 325 6.43 -16.46 -7.26
C THR A 325 6.71 -16.52 -8.74
N VAL A 326 7.99 -16.47 -9.11
CA VAL A 326 8.46 -16.48 -10.50
C VAL A 326 9.74 -17.34 -10.64
N SER A 327 10.04 -17.77 -11.86
CA SER A 327 11.30 -18.40 -12.20
C SER A 327 12.44 -17.37 -12.28
N SER A 328 13.68 -17.84 -12.17
CA SER A 328 14.87 -16.98 -12.34
C SER A 328 14.90 -16.30 -13.72
N SER A 329 14.44 -16.96 -14.79
CA SER A 329 14.41 -16.39 -16.13
C SER A 329 13.41 -15.24 -16.24
N THR A 330 12.23 -15.34 -15.62
CA THR A 330 11.27 -14.25 -15.52
C THR A 330 11.80 -13.09 -14.69
N SER A 331 12.45 -13.39 -13.57
CA SER A 331 13.13 -12.40 -12.74
C SER A 331 14.18 -11.61 -13.51
N GLU A 332 15.06 -12.30 -14.25
CA GLU A 332 16.09 -11.66 -15.07
C GLU A 332 15.50 -10.75 -16.15
N PHE A 333 14.49 -11.24 -16.89
CA PHE A 333 13.80 -10.44 -17.91
C PHE A 333 13.19 -9.16 -17.30
N LEU A 334 12.53 -9.27 -16.14
CA LEU A 334 11.87 -8.13 -15.52
C LEU A 334 12.86 -7.16 -14.87
N LYS A 335 13.97 -7.64 -14.29
CA LYS A 335 15.05 -6.77 -13.80
C LYS A 335 15.63 -5.93 -14.94
N GLU A 336 15.92 -6.56 -16.09
CA GLU A 336 16.40 -5.85 -17.28
C GLU A 336 15.38 -4.85 -17.80
N ALA A 337 14.09 -5.21 -17.89
CA ALA A 337 13.04 -4.30 -18.32
C ALA A 337 12.85 -3.11 -17.36
N MET A 338 13.04 -3.32 -16.06
CA MET A 338 12.98 -2.26 -15.03
C MET A 338 14.24 -1.38 -15.07
N PHE A 339 15.41 -1.93 -15.36
CA PHE A 339 16.63 -1.17 -15.62
C PHE A 339 16.47 -0.29 -16.85
N GLN A 340 16.00 -0.83 -17.96
CA GLN A 340 15.72 -0.05 -19.18
C GLN A 340 14.62 0.99 -18.98
N THR A 341 13.68 0.77 -18.05
CA THR A 341 12.67 1.77 -17.69
C THR A 341 13.32 3.02 -17.08
N VAL A 342 14.38 2.87 -16.31
CA VAL A 342 15.14 3.98 -15.72
C VAL A 342 16.08 4.59 -16.77
N GLU A 343 16.78 3.76 -17.54
CA GLU A 343 17.76 4.25 -18.52
C GLU A 343 17.11 4.95 -19.72
N ASN A 344 16.09 4.35 -20.31
CA ASN A 344 15.55 4.76 -21.60
C ASN A 344 14.03 4.97 -21.60
N GLY A 345 13.38 4.81 -20.45
CA GLY A 345 11.93 4.88 -20.33
C GLY A 345 11.42 6.00 -19.42
N THR A 346 10.30 5.74 -18.76
CA THR A 346 9.57 6.71 -17.91
C THR A 346 10.24 6.97 -16.56
N GLY A 347 11.28 6.23 -16.20
CA GLY A 347 11.93 6.26 -14.89
C GLY A 347 13.17 7.14 -14.79
N GLY A 348 13.51 7.94 -15.81
CA GLY A 348 14.79 8.68 -15.90
C GLY A 348 15.14 9.55 -14.68
N ALA A 349 14.13 10.10 -13.98
CA ALA A 349 14.35 10.88 -12.75
C ALA A 349 14.82 10.04 -11.53
N ALA A 350 14.83 8.71 -11.66
CA ALA A 350 15.35 7.80 -10.63
C ALA A 350 16.83 7.42 -10.83
N LYS A 351 17.49 7.91 -11.88
CA LYS A 351 18.91 7.63 -12.11
C LYS A 351 19.77 8.09 -10.94
N VAL A 352 20.72 7.27 -10.58
CA VAL A 352 21.73 7.57 -9.57
C VAL A 352 23.11 7.40 -10.21
N ALA A 353 23.92 8.46 -10.22
CA ALA A 353 25.21 8.45 -10.89
C ALA A 353 26.10 7.31 -10.38
N GLY A 354 26.65 6.53 -11.30
CA GLY A 354 27.52 5.40 -11.01
C GLY A 354 26.80 4.13 -10.55
N TYR A 355 25.47 4.07 -10.60
CA TYR A 355 24.72 2.87 -10.22
C TYR A 355 23.73 2.47 -11.31
N HIS A 356 23.66 1.18 -11.57
CA HIS A 356 22.59 0.61 -12.36
C HIS A 356 21.32 0.48 -11.49
N VAL A 357 20.34 1.30 -11.78
CA VAL A 357 19.06 1.34 -11.03
C VAL A 357 17.96 0.73 -11.87
N GLY A 358 17.27 -0.26 -11.33
CA GLY A 358 16.03 -0.78 -11.90
C GLY A 358 14.82 -0.21 -11.19
N GLY A 359 13.72 0.06 -11.92
CA GLY A 359 12.53 0.56 -11.25
C GLY A 359 11.32 0.77 -12.14
N LYS A 360 10.18 1.09 -11.51
CA LYS A 360 8.92 1.36 -12.17
C LYS A 360 8.19 2.55 -11.57
N THR A 361 7.82 3.48 -12.42
CA THR A 361 6.97 4.64 -12.08
C THR A 361 5.52 4.21 -11.90
N GLY A 362 4.81 4.87 -10.97
CA GLY A 362 3.38 4.77 -10.77
C GLY A 362 2.70 6.13 -10.83
N THR A 363 1.53 6.16 -11.46
CA THR A 363 0.62 7.30 -11.45
C THR A 363 -0.79 6.72 -11.45
N ALA A 364 -1.47 6.82 -10.31
CA ALA A 364 -2.83 6.34 -10.13
C ALA A 364 -3.77 7.52 -9.87
N GLU A 365 -4.81 7.65 -10.67
CA GLU A 365 -5.87 8.62 -10.41
C GLU A 365 -6.73 8.10 -9.28
N LYS A 366 -6.95 8.91 -8.24
CA LYS A 366 -7.70 8.51 -7.05
C LYS A 366 -9.22 8.58 -7.27
N GLN A 367 -9.96 7.78 -6.51
CA GLN A 367 -11.41 7.93 -6.39
C GLN A 367 -11.77 9.12 -5.47
N PRO A 368 -12.85 9.85 -5.74
CA PRO A 368 -13.62 9.82 -6.99
C PRO A 368 -12.83 10.43 -8.15
N ARG A 369 -12.86 9.82 -9.33
CA ARG A 369 -12.09 10.29 -10.51
C ARG A 369 -12.41 11.73 -10.92
N SER A 370 -13.59 12.22 -10.56
CA SER A 370 -14.01 13.63 -10.79
C SER A 370 -13.13 14.63 -10.04
N ALA A 371 -12.54 14.25 -8.92
CA ALA A 371 -11.66 15.12 -8.13
C ALA A 371 -10.29 15.35 -8.77
N LYS A 372 -9.88 14.50 -9.74
CA LYS A 372 -8.60 14.59 -10.44
C LYS A 372 -7.38 14.64 -9.54
N ASN A 373 -7.44 13.95 -8.40
CA ASN A 373 -6.30 13.76 -7.49
C ASN A 373 -5.51 12.52 -7.90
N TYR A 374 -4.21 12.55 -7.63
CA TYR A 374 -3.30 11.48 -8.02
C TYR A 374 -2.48 10.97 -6.84
N LEU A 375 -2.21 9.68 -6.86
CA LEU A 375 -1.17 9.04 -6.08
C LEU A 375 -0.03 8.68 -7.03
N LEU A 376 1.16 9.15 -6.68
CA LEU A 376 2.39 8.91 -7.44
C LEU A 376 3.26 7.93 -6.69
N SER A 377 3.98 7.09 -7.40
CA SER A 377 4.89 6.15 -6.76
C SER A 377 6.10 5.83 -7.62
N PHE A 378 7.14 5.37 -6.97
CA PHE A 378 8.29 4.76 -7.62
C PHE A 378 8.78 3.57 -6.80
N ALA A 379 8.81 2.41 -7.42
CA ALA A 379 9.36 1.18 -6.87
C ALA A 379 10.65 0.86 -7.59
N GLY A 380 11.77 0.85 -6.88
CA GLY A 380 13.07 0.63 -7.51
C GLY A 380 14.07 -0.08 -6.61
N PHE A 381 15.17 -0.48 -7.20
CA PHE A 381 16.22 -1.26 -6.56
C PHE A 381 17.58 -0.99 -7.20
N ALA A 382 18.62 -1.26 -6.45
CA ALA A 382 20.01 -1.22 -6.94
C ALA A 382 20.91 -2.19 -6.16
N PRO A 383 22.01 -2.68 -6.78
CA PRO A 383 22.29 -2.68 -8.22
C PRO A 383 21.26 -3.49 -9.01
N ALA A 384 21.07 -3.21 -10.31
CA ALA A 384 20.09 -3.91 -11.13
C ALA A 384 20.39 -5.39 -11.30
N GLU A 385 21.67 -5.75 -11.38
CA GLU A 385 22.16 -7.13 -11.57
C GLU A 385 21.95 -7.99 -10.33
N ASP A 386 22.31 -7.45 -9.16
CA ASP A 386 22.21 -8.13 -7.85
C ASP A 386 21.60 -7.20 -6.79
N PRO A 387 20.27 -7.08 -6.74
CA PRO A 387 19.57 -6.14 -5.87
C PRO A 387 19.96 -6.30 -4.39
N GLN A 388 20.55 -5.25 -3.80
CA GLN A 388 20.93 -5.19 -2.39
C GLN A 388 19.92 -4.36 -1.57
N LEU A 389 19.33 -3.36 -2.20
CA LEU A 389 18.34 -2.48 -1.59
C LEU A 389 17.18 -2.27 -2.54
N PHE A 390 15.97 -2.49 -2.04
CA PHE A 390 14.73 -2.11 -2.67
C PHE A 390 14.12 -0.95 -1.89
N VAL A 391 13.68 0.09 -2.60
CA VAL A 391 12.98 1.24 -2.01
C VAL A 391 11.69 1.49 -2.77
N TYR A 392 10.59 1.63 -2.04
CA TYR A 392 9.30 2.01 -2.59
C TYR A 392 8.85 3.34 -2.00
N VAL A 393 8.67 4.36 -2.85
CA VAL A 393 8.24 5.71 -2.47
C VAL A 393 6.83 5.94 -2.98
N VAL A 394 5.97 6.49 -2.14
CA VAL A 394 4.61 6.94 -2.47
C VAL A 394 4.44 8.41 -2.09
N VAL A 395 3.86 9.20 -2.99
CA VAL A 395 3.46 10.60 -2.79
C VAL A 395 1.97 10.69 -3.08
N ASP A 396 1.17 10.80 -2.03
CA ASP A 396 -0.29 10.85 -2.12
C ASP A 396 -0.77 12.30 -2.16
N VAL A 397 -1.44 12.68 -3.24
CA VAL A 397 -1.99 14.02 -3.49
C VAL A 397 -0.95 15.11 -3.25
N PRO A 398 0.01 15.33 -4.17
CA PRO A 398 0.93 16.47 -4.11
C PRO A 398 0.20 17.81 -4.01
N ASN A 399 0.77 18.78 -3.31
CA ASN A 399 0.18 20.11 -3.09
C ASN A 399 0.21 20.98 -4.37
N TYR A 400 -0.29 20.43 -5.46
CA TYR A 400 -0.58 21.13 -6.70
C TYR A 400 -2.10 21.12 -6.97
N PRO A 401 -2.60 22.04 -7.80
CA PRO A 401 -4.00 21.98 -8.25
C PRO A 401 -4.33 20.59 -8.83
N PRO A 402 -5.54 20.06 -8.55
CA PRO A 402 -5.96 18.78 -9.13
C PRO A 402 -5.83 18.73 -10.65
N GLY A 403 -5.34 17.61 -11.19
CA GLY A 403 -5.16 17.44 -12.63
C GLY A 403 -3.70 17.19 -13.05
N PRO A 404 -3.31 17.56 -14.27
CA PRO A 404 -2.01 17.19 -14.85
C PRO A 404 -0.81 17.63 -14.01
N GLN A 405 -0.90 18.74 -13.27
CA GLN A 405 0.19 19.22 -12.42
C GLN A 405 0.51 18.30 -11.25
N GLN A 406 -0.47 17.48 -10.80
CA GLN A 406 -0.22 16.45 -9.79
C GLN A 406 0.38 15.18 -10.40
N ALA A 407 0.16 14.91 -11.69
CA ALA A 407 0.43 13.61 -12.31
C ALA A 407 1.89 13.42 -12.77
N HIS A 408 2.86 14.01 -12.08
CA HIS A 408 4.28 13.88 -12.42
C HIS A 408 4.97 12.78 -11.61
N SER A 409 5.19 11.62 -12.21
CA SER A 409 5.87 10.48 -11.58
C SER A 409 7.31 10.80 -11.14
N SER A 410 7.94 11.85 -11.72
CA SER A 410 9.26 12.35 -11.32
C SER A 410 9.33 12.79 -9.85
N PHE A 411 8.22 13.13 -9.22
CA PHE A 411 8.21 13.49 -7.80
C PHE A 411 8.65 12.31 -6.92
N ALA A 412 8.03 11.16 -7.08
CA ALA A 412 8.41 9.96 -6.33
C ALA A 412 9.78 9.41 -6.75
N SER A 413 10.10 9.41 -8.06
CA SER A 413 11.41 8.95 -8.56
C SER A 413 12.56 9.86 -8.13
N GLY A 414 12.35 11.18 -8.04
CA GLY A 414 13.38 12.11 -7.53
C GLY A 414 13.66 11.92 -6.04
N ILE A 415 12.63 11.66 -5.22
CA ILE A 415 12.83 11.30 -3.79
C ILE A 415 13.60 9.99 -3.69
N PHE A 416 13.22 8.97 -4.47
CA PHE A 416 13.92 7.69 -4.55
C PHE A 416 15.40 7.87 -4.90
N ALA A 417 15.72 8.65 -5.95
CA ALA A 417 17.09 8.87 -6.38
C ALA A 417 17.96 9.46 -5.26
N LYS A 418 17.45 10.45 -4.53
CA LYS A 418 18.13 11.05 -3.39
C LYS A 418 18.38 10.05 -2.26
N ILE A 419 17.37 9.22 -1.95
CA ILE A 419 17.49 8.16 -0.95
C ILE A 419 18.60 7.18 -1.35
N MET A 420 18.59 6.69 -2.59
CA MET A 420 19.55 5.70 -3.06
C MET A 420 20.97 6.26 -3.13
N ALA A 421 21.14 7.51 -3.57
CA ALA A 421 22.45 8.18 -3.64
C ALA A 421 23.15 8.25 -2.28
N GLU A 422 22.41 8.32 -1.17
CA GLU A 422 22.97 8.37 0.18
C GLU A 422 23.01 6.97 0.82
N ALA A 423 22.02 6.12 0.56
CA ALA A 423 21.90 4.81 1.18
C ALA A 423 22.88 3.78 0.62
N LEU A 424 23.13 3.75 -0.71
CA LEU A 424 23.98 2.76 -1.34
C LEU A 424 25.44 2.83 -0.85
N PRO A 425 26.11 4.01 -0.84
CA PRO A 425 27.46 4.11 -0.27
C PRO A 425 27.52 3.73 1.21
N TYR A 426 26.51 4.10 1.99
CA TYR A 426 26.40 3.71 3.40
C TYR A 426 26.34 2.19 3.56
N MET A 427 25.66 1.49 2.67
CA MET A 427 25.58 0.01 2.64
C MET A 427 26.82 -0.66 2.05
N ASN A 428 27.88 0.09 1.74
CA ASN A 428 29.09 -0.37 1.05
C ASN A 428 28.83 -0.93 -0.36
N VAL A 429 27.78 -0.46 -1.00
CA VAL A 429 27.54 -0.65 -2.44
C VAL A 429 28.20 0.54 -3.13
N PHE A 430 29.32 0.31 -3.82
CA PHE A 430 30.12 1.37 -4.42
C PHE A 430 29.71 1.61 -5.88
N PRO A 431 29.83 2.85 -6.37
CA PRO A 431 29.59 3.19 -7.77
C PRO A 431 30.59 2.51 -8.68
N GLU A 432 30.23 2.33 -9.95
CA GLU A 432 31.16 1.86 -10.97
C GLU A 432 32.36 2.82 -11.15
N ALA A 433 33.54 2.23 -11.36
CA ALA A 433 34.76 3.01 -11.50
C ALA A 433 34.70 3.94 -12.73
N GLY A 434 34.86 5.23 -12.52
CA GLY A 434 34.81 6.28 -13.56
C GLY A 434 33.59 7.21 -13.49
N ALA A 435 32.58 6.88 -12.71
CA ALA A 435 31.37 7.70 -12.57
C ALA A 435 31.59 9.01 -11.79
N GLU A 436 32.69 9.13 -11.04
CA GLU A 436 33.01 10.34 -10.28
C GLU A 436 33.34 11.54 -11.19
N GLU A 437 33.76 11.31 -12.43
CA GLU A 437 34.10 12.39 -13.38
C GLU A 437 32.84 13.04 -14.01
N GLU A 438 31.71 12.33 -14.09
CA GLU A 438 30.46 12.89 -14.63
C GLU A 438 29.74 13.84 -13.65
N GLN A 439 29.92 13.68 -12.33
CA GLN A 439 29.32 14.58 -11.34
C GLN A 439 29.93 15.99 -11.32
N ALA A 440 31.15 16.16 -11.78
CA ALA A 440 31.81 17.48 -11.82
C ALA A 440 31.35 18.34 -13.01
N GLY A 441 30.67 17.76 -14.00
CA GLY A 441 30.21 18.45 -15.22
C GLY A 441 28.78 18.98 -15.17
N ASP A 442 27.92 18.48 -14.31
CA ASP A 442 26.46 18.71 -14.39
C ASP A 442 25.87 19.57 -13.25
N THR A 443 26.72 20.19 -12.41
CA THR A 443 26.27 21.18 -11.41
C THR A 443 26.03 22.58 -11.98
N ALA A 444 25.99 22.72 -13.31
CA ALA A 444 25.77 24.02 -13.99
C ALA A 444 24.63 23.96 -15.02
N ALA A 445 23.49 23.39 -14.66
CA ALA A 445 22.26 23.52 -15.44
C ALA A 445 21.01 23.48 -14.53
N ASP A 446 20.97 24.43 -13.58
CA ASP A 446 19.69 24.92 -13.07
C ASP A 446 19.24 26.00 -14.08
N GLU A 447 18.53 25.58 -15.11
CA GLU A 447 17.80 26.51 -15.97
C GLU A 447 16.46 25.92 -16.41
N GLY A 448 15.40 26.54 -15.86
CA GLY A 448 14.30 26.96 -16.69
C GLY A 448 13.28 25.92 -17.07
N ILE A 449 12.21 25.96 -16.33
CA ILE A 449 10.87 25.59 -16.83
C ILE A 449 10.71 26.26 -18.22
N ASN A 450 10.89 25.50 -19.30
CA ASN A 450 10.56 25.93 -20.64
C ASN A 450 9.04 26.04 -20.77
N GLU A 451 8.54 27.26 -20.66
CA GLU A 451 7.25 27.61 -21.23
C GLU A 451 7.31 27.47 -22.77
N PRO A 452 6.28 26.92 -23.42
CA PRO A 452 6.24 26.92 -24.88
C PRO A 452 6.01 28.36 -25.36
N SER A 453 7.05 28.95 -25.96
CA SER A 453 6.97 30.21 -26.65
C SER A 453 5.94 30.14 -27.78
N GLY A 454 4.89 30.94 -27.66
CA GLY A 454 3.99 31.25 -28.76
C GLY A 454 4.73 32.07 -29.83
N SER A 455 4.76 31.55 -31.04
CA SER A 455 5.04 32.38 -32.22
C SER A 455 3.69 32.87 -32.76
N GLU A 456 3.48 34.16 -32.67
CA GLU A 456 2.44 34.86 -33.40
C GLU A 456 2.65 34.69 -34.90
N GLY A 457 1.64 34.24 -35.59
CA GLY A 457 1.52 34.25 -37.04
C GLY A 457 0.06 34.50 -37.35
N GLU A 458 -0.26 35.74 -37.69
CA GLU A 458 -1.53 36.11 -38.30
C GLU A 458 -1.74 35.34 -39.58
N GLU A 459 -2.89 34.69 -39.73
CA GLU A 459 -3.58 34.58 -41.03
C GLU A 459 -5.07 34.27 -40.80
N THR A 460 -5.85 35.02 -41.52
CA THR A 460 -7.26 35.25 -41.68
C THR A 460 -8.16 34.03 -41.85
N GLU A 461 -9.36 34.17 -41.26
CA GLU A 461 -10.54 33.31 -41.44
C GLU A 461 -11.01 33.13 -42.89
N PRO A 462 -11.80 32.06 -43.16
CA PRO A 462 -13.21 32.31 -43.32
C PRO A 462 -14.16 31.37 -42.58
N GLU A 463 -15.25 31.97 -42.18
CA GLU A 463 -16.41 31.39 -41.55
C GLU A 463 -17.06 30.27 -42.37
N THR A 464 -17.46 29.17 -41.71
CA THR A 464 -18.61 28.39 -42.13
C THR A 464 -19.31 27.81 -40.90
N GLU A 465 -20.53 28.30 -40.69
CA GLU A 465 -21.52 27.77 -39.75
C GLU A 465 -21.88 26.33 -40.06
N THR A 466 -21.82 25.47 -39.05
CA THR A 466 -22.70 24.28 -39.01
C THR A 466 -23.17 24.08 -37.56
N GLN A 467 -24.47 24.25 -37.41
CA GLN A 467 -25.22 23.97 -36.18
C GLN A 467 -25.13 22.48 -35.85
N GLU A 468 -24.67 22.14 -34.66
CA GLU A 468 -24.94 20.87 -34.00
C GLU A 468 -25.71 21.08 -32.72
N THR A 469 -26.83 20.41 -32.64
CA THR A 469 -27.85 20.41 -31.61
C THR A 469 -27.30 19.81 -30.31
N GLU A 470 -27.27 20.61 -29.24
CA GLU A 470 -27.10 20.13 -27.88
C GLU A 470 -28.26 19.23 -27.47
N LYS A 471 -27.94 17.98 -27.11
CA LYS A 471 -28.83 17.15 -26.29
C LYS A 471 -28.48 17.37 -24.82
N VAL A 472 -29.33 18.13 -24.17
CA VAL A 472 -29.38 18.28 -22.71
C VAL A 472 -29.85 16.95 -22.11
N TYR A 473 -29.02 16.33 -21.28
CA TYR A 473 -29.46 15.29 -20.36
C TYR A 473 -29.68 15.96 -18.99
N GLU A 474 -30.92 15.94 -18.54
CA GLU A 474 -31.31 16.34 -17.20
C GLU A 474 -30.63 15.45 -16.18
N THR A 475 -29.91 16.07 -15.26
CA THR A 475 -29.33 15.39 -14.09
C THR A 475 -30.34 15.47 -12.95
N ASP A 476 -30.81 14.32 -12.51
CA ASP A 476 -31.60 14.15 -11.31
C ASP A 476 -30.71 14.35 -10.07
N GLU A 477 -30.96 15.43 -9.34
CA GLU A 477 -30.29 15.72 -8.06
C GLU A 477 -30.92 14.86 -6.97
N THR A 478 -30.20 13.83 -6.50
CA THR A 478 -30.22 13.36 -5.10
C THR A 478 -29.17 12.27 -4.89
N ILE A 479 -27.97 12.66 -4.50
CA ILE A 479 -27.04 11.72 -3.85
C ILE A 479 -26.49 12.40 -2.60
N GLY A 480 -26.92 11.88 -1.45
CA GLY A 480 -26.48 12.31 -0.14
C GLY A 480 -25.01 11.94 0.13
N ASP A 481 -24.33 12.81 0.86
CA ASP A 481 -22.98 12.67 1.35
C ASP A 481 -22.81 11.39 2.18
N GLY A 482 -22.17 10.37 1.61
CA GLY A 482 -21.74 9.15 2.30
C GLY A 482 -20.27 8.90 2.05
N TYR A 483 -19.41 9.29 3.00
CA TYR A 483 -18.05 8.76 3.08
C TYR A 483 -18.14 7.31 3.55
N GLU A 484 -18.28 6.37 2.64
CA GLU A 484 -18.10 4.95 2.92
C GLU A 484 -16.61 4.59 2.85
N SER A 485 -16.18 3.77 3.83
CA SER A 485 -14.87 3.13 3.91
C SER A 485 -14.42 2.57 2.56
N GLY A 486 -13.30 3.04 2.06
CA GLY A 486 -12.53 2.81 0.84
C GLY A 486 -12.64 1.49 0.05
N LEU A 487 -13.84 0.97 -0.14
CA LEU A 487 -14.09 -0.10 -1.10
C LEU A 487 -14.32 0.50 -2.50
N PRO A 488 -13.76 -0.07 -3.55
CA PRO A 488 -14.06 0.35 -4.92
C PRO A 488 -15.57 0.18 -5.19
N ASP A 489 -16.19 1.16 -5.86
CA ASP A 489 -17.57 1.05 -6.33
C ASP A 489 -17.74 -0.23 -7.16
N GLY A 490 -18.58 -1.15 -6.66
CA GLY A 490 -18.88 -2.40 -7.35
C GLY A 490 -18.44 -3.70 -6.66
N VAL A 491 -17.72 -3.65 -5.53
CA VAL A 491 -17.45 -4.86 -4.73
C VAL A 491 -18.57 -5.00 -3.68
N PRO A 492 -19.41 -6.06 -3.75
CA PRO A 492 -20.43 -6.29 -2.74
C PRO A 492 -19.77 -6.59 -1.39
N ALA A 493 -20.20 -5.90 -0.33
CA ALA A 493 -19.83 -6.27 1.03
C ALA A 493 -20.35 -7.70 1.32
N ASP A 494 -19.46 -8.58 1.80
CA ASP A 494 -19.87 -9.92 2.26
C ASP A 494 -20.76 -9.79 3.50
N PRO A 495 -22.06 -10.15 3.43
CA PRO A 495 -22.97 -10.04 4.58
C PRO A 495 -22.62 -11.02 5.72
N ASN A 496 -21.65 -11.94 5.52
CA ASN A 496 -21.23 -12.94 6.49
C ASN A 496 -19.82 -12.70 7.04
N ALA A 497 -19.18 -11.56 6.75
CA ALA A 497 -17.90 -11.23 7.35
C ALA A 497 -18.03 -11.10 8.88
N PRO A 498 -17.28 -11.87 9.70
CA PRO A 498 -17.41 -11.81 11.15
C PRO A 498 -16.97 -10.43 11.66
N SER A 499 -17.88 -9.74 12.33
CA SER A 499 -17.57 -8.51 13.05
C SER A 499 -16.73 -8.86 14.29
N LEU A 500 -15.47 -8.49 14.31
CA LEU A 500 -14.62 -8.55 15.50
C LEU A 500 -15.09 -7.49 16.51
N SER A 501 -15.79 -7.93 17.56
CA SER A 501 -16.06 -7.10 18.73
C SER A 501 -14.99 -7.36 19.79
N LEU A 502 -14.25 -6.34 20.16
CA LEU A 502 -13.30 -6.37 21.27
C LEU A 502 -13.98 -5.78 22.52
N GLU A 503 -13.92 -6.47 23.65
CA GLU A 503 -14.32 -5.93 24.96
C GLU A 503 -13.08 -5.59 25.79
N GLU A 504 -13.09 -4.41 26.41
CA GLU A 504 -12.07 -3.98 27.35
C GLU A 504 -12.30 -4.66 28.70
N THR A 505 -11.32 -5.42 29.16
CA THR A 505 -11.32 -5.97 30.51
C THR A 505 -10.21 -5.32 31.33
N SER A 506 -10.30 -5.35 32.65
CA SER A 506 -9.29 -4.78 33.56
C SER A 506 -7.86 -5.30 33.35
N ASP A 507 -7.68 -6.34 32.54
CA ASP A 507 -6.40 -7.00 32.27
C ASP A 507 -5.95 -6.89 30.79
N GLY A 508 -6.60 -6.04 29.97
CA GLY A 508 -6.32 -5.86 28.53
C GLY A 508 -7.34 -6.54 27.62
N TRP A 509 -7.26 -6.23 26.35
CA TRP A 509 -8.19 -6.71 25.31
C TRP A 509 -8.08 -8.21 25.07
N LYS A 510 -9.22 -8.95 25.05
CA LYS A 510 -9.31 -10.36 24.66
C LYS A 510 -10.40 -10.56 23.60
N GLU A 511 -10.15 -11.48 22.68
CA GLU A 511 -11.15 -11.92 21.71
C GLU A 511 -12.33 -12.64 22.40
N LYS A 512 -13.55 -12.26 22.04
CA LYS A 512 -14.76 -12.94 22.48
C LYS A 512 -14.99 -14.18 21.62
N LYS A 513 -14.84 -15.38 22.20
CA LYS A 513 -15.31 -16.62 21.56
C LYS A 513 -16.80 -16.76 21.82
N GLU A 514 -17.62 -16.71 20.79
CA GLU A 514 -19.02 -17.13 20.88
C GLU A 514 -19.09 -18.63 21.12
N SER A 515 -19.72 -19.01 22.24
CA SER A 515 -20.05 -20.40 22.55
C SER A 515 -21.23 -20.82 21.67
N GLN A 516 -21.02 -21.70 20.70
CA GLN A 516 -22.11 -22.46 20.09
C GLN A 516 -22.70 -23.42 21.13
N SER A 517 -23.98 -23.21 21.45
CA SER A 517 -24.76 -24.14 22.25
C SER A 517 -25.10 -25.38 21.39
N GLU A 518 -24.52 -26.53 21.74
CA GLU A 518 -24.97 -27.82 21.25
C GLU A 518 -26.34 -28.15 21.86
N GLU A 519 -27.38 -28.18 21.05
CA GLU A 519 -28.62 -28.92 21.36
C GLU A 519 -28.35 -30.41 21.17
N LYS A 520 -28.38 -31.14 22.29
CA LYS A 520 -28.45 -32.60 22.29
C LYS A 520 -29.90 -33.04 22.11
N GLU A 521 -30.23 -33.68 21.00
CA GLU A 521 -31.39 -34.55 20.91
C GLU A 521 -30.99 -35.94 21.37
N ASP A 522 -31.67 -36.41 22.43
CA ASP A 522 -31.68 -37.79 22.91
C ASP A 522 -32.44 -38.67 21.91
N LEU A 523 -31.84 -39.77 21.46
CA LEU A 523 -32.56 -40.94 20.95
C LEU A 523 -31.91 -42.20 21.52
N GLU A 524 -32.67 -42.79 22.48
CA GLU A 524 -32.49 -44.15 22.97
C GLU A 524 -32.74 -45.18 21.87
N GLY A 525 -32.02 -46.30 21.96
CA GLY A 525 -32.62 -47.57 21.57
C GLY A 525 -31.76 -48.55 20.79
N THR A 526 -31.35 -49.53 21.53
CA THR A 526 -31.29 -50.98 21.28
C THR A 526 -29.98 -51.61 20.82
N ALA A 527 -29.69 -52.58 21.67
CA ALA A 527 -28.63 -53.57 21.67
C ALA A 527 -28.57 -54.51 20.45
N GLY A 528 -27.39 -55.02 20.18
CA GLY A 528 -27.18 -56.16 19.29
C GLY A 528 -25.72 -56.59 19.27
N GLU A 529 -25.37 -57.52 20.10
CA GLU A 529 -24.11 -58.28 20.11
C GLU A 529 -23.85 -58.98 18.76
N THR A 530 -22.59 -59.08 18.33
CA THR A 530 -21.89 -60.36 18.07
C THR A 530 -20.43 -60.12 17.58
N LYS A 531 -19.57 -60.73 18.39
CA LYS A 531 -18.31 -61.47 18.16
C LYS A 531 -17.63 -61.53 16.79
N ALA A 532 -16.34 -61.10 16.85
CA ALA A 532 -15.10 -61.90 16.64
C ALA A 532 -14.84 -62.55 15.26
N SER A 533 -13.70 -62.27 14.71
CA SER A 533 -12.48 -63.08 14.43
C SER A 533 -11.73 -62.46 13.23
N SER A 534 -10.49 -62.06 13.39
CA SER A 534 -9.20 -62.71 13.16
C SER A 534 -8.86 -63.01 11.69
N GLU A 535 -7.64 -62.57 11.35
CA GLU A 535 -6.71 -63.07 10.33
C GLU A 535 -6.98 -62.75 8.84
N ALA A 536 -6.15 -61.92 8.27
CA ALA A 536 -4.95 -62.18 7.48
C ALA A 536 -4.32 -60.82 7.03
#